data_81fa86ae000573665c7fb89df3970ad3
#
_entry.id   81fa86ae000573665c7fb89df3970ad3
#
_cell.length_a   1.000
_cell.length_b   1.000
_cell.length_c   1.000
_cell.angle_alpha   90.00
_cell.angle_beta   90.00
_cell.angle_gamma   90.00
#
_symmetry.space_group_name_H-M   'P 1'
#
loop_
_entity.id
_entity.type
_entity.pdbx_description
1 polymer ?
#
loop_
_entity_poly.entity_id
_entity_poly.type
_entity_poly.pdbx_seq_one_letter_code
_entity_poly.pdbx_strand_id
1 'polypeptide(L)'
;LGSDADLNLLDAIRVAAHPDSSGKGVLTVLNNEIHCARDVYKANTLRVETFRANELGFLGYSDSDGRIVFYRQPTRSHTLNTPFDVSNLCTLPRVDIVYAYGGSDRLLIDAVRENNSDGMVMSGFGSGTFPPIMLEAGSDCLKEGMVVVLGSRSTAGRIVPTPKTSKLGFVVADNLHPQKARILLMLSLTLTSDVVAIQEFFDEF
;
A
#
# COMPACT_ATOMS: atom_id res chain seq x y z
N LEU A 1 15.75 -6.18 -27.79
CA LEU A 1 15.00 -5.29 -28.69
C LEU A 1 13.67 -4.94 -28.03
N GLY A 2 13.31 -3.64 -27.96
CA GLY A 2 12.06 -3.16 -27.35
C GLY A 2 12.13 -2.84 -25.85
N SER A 3 13.33 -2.71 -25.27
CA SER A 3 13.48 -2.16 -23.92
C SER A 3 13.18 -0.66 -23.94
N ASP A 4 12.34 -0.22 -22.97
CA ASP A 4 12.03 1.18 -22.70
C ASP A 4 12.89 1.78 -21.57
N ALA A 5 13.83 1.00 -21.03
CA ALA A 5 14.57 1.34 -19.82
C ALA A 5 15.37 2.66 -19.95
N ASP A 6 16.05 2.88 -21.07
CA ASP A 6 16.87 4.07 -21.27
C ASP A 6 16.02 5.35 -21.34
N LEU A 7 14.85 5.27 -21.99
CA LEU A 7 13.92 6.40 -22.07
C LEU A 7 13.30 6.68 -20.69
N ASN A 8 12.86 5.65 -19.99
CA ASN A 8 12.30 5.80 -18.66
C ASN A 8 13.32 6.39 -17.67
N LEU A 9 14.60 6.00 -17.77
CA LEU A 9 15.67 6.56 -16.95
C LEU A 9 15.92 8.05 -17.29
N LEU A 10 15.97 8.41 -18.58
CA LEU A 10 16.13 9.79 -19.01
C LEU A 10 14.98 10.66 -18.50
N ASP A 11 13.74 10.19 -18.65
CA ASP A 11 12.56 10.89 -18.18
C ASP A 11 12.54 11.02 -16.64
N ALA A 12 12.94 9.97 -15.92
CA ALA A 12 13.04 10.03 -14.46
C ALA A 12 14.06 11.09 -13.99
N ILE A 13 15.21 11.21 -14.69
CA ILE A 13 16.23 12.25 -14.39
C ILE A 13 15.67 13.64 -14.70
N ARG A 14 14.96 13.84 -15.81
CA ARG A 14 14.32 15.11 -16.17
C ARG A 14 13.28 15.52 -15.14
N VAL A 15 12.42 14.57 -14.75
CA VAL A 15 11.39 14.79 -13.69
C VAL A 15 12.05 15.13 -12.37
N ALA A 16 13.10 14.40 -11.96
CA ALA A 16 13.81 14.67 -10.70
C ALA A 16 14.47 16.05 -10.65
N ALA A 17 14.94 16.54 -11.81
CA ALA A 17 15.55 17.87 -11.94
C ALA A 17 14.53 19.00 -12.08
N HIS A 18 13.25 18.71 -12.32
CA HIS A 18 12.22 19.73 -12.57
C HIS A 18 11.74 20.37 -11.26
N PRO A 19 11.68 21.73 -11.19
CA PRO A 19 11.25 22.42 -9.97
C PRO A 19 9.88 21.98 -9.45
N ASP A 20 8.92 21.75 -10.35
CA ASP A 20 7.55 21.38 -9.99
C ASP A 20 7.44 19.93 -9.42
N SER A 21 8.49 19.15 -9.47
CA SER A 21 8.54 17.83 -8.84
C SER A 21 8.75 17.92 -7.32
N SER A 22 9.28 19.04 -6.85
CA SER A 22 9.50 19.26 -5.42
C SER A 22 8.18 19.22 -4.64
N GLY A 23 8.20 18.55 -3.48
CA GLY A 23 7.04 18.43 -2.61
C GLY A 23 5.94 17.48 -3.08
N LYS A 24 6.20 16.63 -4.09
CA LYS A 24 5.24 15.63 -4.60
C LYS A 24 5.48 14.20 -4.09
N GLY A 25 6.42 14.03 -3.18
CA GLY A 25 6.79 12.72 -2.66
C GLY A 25 7.62 11.88 -3.63
N VAL A 26 7.57 10.57 -3.46
CA VAL A 26 8.25 9.63 -4.36
C VAL A 26 7.44 9.47 -5.63
N LEU A 27 8.09 9.73 -6.77
CA LEU A 27 7.50 9.64 -8.10
C LEU A 27 8.05 8.41 -8.85
N THR A 28 7.17 7.74 -9.55
CA THR A 28 7.50 6.64 -10.46
C THR A 28 7.27 7.12 -11.89
N VAL A 29 8.30 7.05 -12.74
CA VAL A 29 8.26 7.57 -14.11
C VAL A 29 8.47 6.42 -15.09
N LEU A 30 7.48 6.12 -15.89
CA LEU A 30 7.50 5.06 -16.91
C LEU A 30 6.51 5.41 -18.03
N ASN A 31 6.88 5.05 -19.26
CA ASN A 31 6.00 5.21 -20.41
C ASN A 31 5.48 6.66 -20.56
N ASN A 32 6.35 7.65 -20.32
CA ASN A 32 6.07 9.09 -20.30
C ASN A 32 5.08 9.55 -19.21
N GLU A 33 4.57 8.65 -18.36
CA GLU A 33 3.65 8.98 -17.28
C GLU A 33 4.40 9.16 -15.95
N ILE A 34 3.98 10.17 -15.17
CA ILE A 34 4.51 10.45 -13.82
C ILE A 34 3.45 10.03 -12.81
N HIS A 35 3.75 9.03 -11.99
CA HIS A 35 2.84 8.48 -11.01
C HIS A 35 3.28 8.77 -9.58
N CYS A 36 2.30 8.90 -8.67
CA CYS A 36 2.55 8.83 -7.23
C CYS A 36 2.88 7.39 -6.83
N ALA A 37 3.97 7.20 -6.09
CA ALA A 37 4.37 5.87 -5.62
C ALA A 37 3.33 5.20 -4.72
N ARG A 38 2.51 5.98 -3.99
CA ARG A 38 1.41 5.45 -3.20
C ARG A 38 0.35 4.74 -4.05
N ASP A 39 0.07 5.27 -5.24
CA ASP A 39 -1.09 4.86 -6.03
C ASP A 39 -0.75 3.88 -7.16
N VAL A 40 0.49 3.98 -7.68
CA VAL A 40 0.91 3.17 -8.83
C VAL A 40 1.09 1.70 -8.46
N TYR A 41 0.71 0.81 -9.37
CA TYR A 41 0.98 -0.63 -9.27
C TYR A 41 1.27 -1.23 -10.64
N LYS A 42 1.92 -2.38 -10.66
CA LYS A 42 2.21 -3.11 -11.89
C LYS A 42 0.98 -3.91 -12.33
N ALA A 43 0.28 -3.42 -13.35
CA ALA A 43 -0.96 -3.99 -13.87
C ALA A 43 -0.74 -5.07 -14.94
N ASN A 44 0.46 -5.16 -15.51
CA ASN A 44 0.79 -6.13 -16.57
C ASN A 44 2.21 -6.66 -16.41
N THR A 45 2.46 -7.87 -16.84
CA THR A 45 3.76 -8.54 -16.70
C THR A 45 4.74 -8.24 -17.82
N LEU A 46 4.27 -7.89 -19.02
CA LEU A 46 5.10 -7.80 -20.24
C LEU A 46 5.06 -6.47 -20.97
N ARG A 47 3.91 -5.76 -20.95
CA ARG A 47 3.72 -4.55 -21.75
C ARG A 47 4.48 -3.37 -21.16
N VAL A 48 4.90 -2.42 -21.99
CA VAL A 48 5.57 -1.19 -21.54
C VAL A 48 4.62 -0.30 -20.72
N GLU A 49 3.35 -0.21 -21.10
CA GLU A 49 2.28 0.49 -20.39
C GLU A 49 1.79 -0.28 -19.14
N THR A 50 2.71 -0.79 -18.36
CA THR A 50 2.41 -1.76 -17.33
C THR A 50 2.09 -1.17 -15.97
N PHE A 51 2.55 0.05 -15.69
CA PHE A 51 2.29 0.71 -14.42
C PHE A 51 1.06 1.61 -14.53
N ARG A 52 0.14 1.50 -13.59
CA ARG A 52 -1.13 2.21 -13.58
C ARG A 52 -1.54 2.63 -12.17
N ALA A 53 -2.29 3.71 -12.08
CA ALA A 53 -3.00 4.14 -10.88
C ALA A 53 -4.50 4.24 -11.22
N ASN A 54 -5.20 3.09 -11.21
CA ASN A 54 -6.52 2.90 -11.84
C ASN A 54 -7.57 3.94 -11.45
N GLU A 55 -7.68 4.27 -10.17
CA GLU A 55 -8.74 5.16 -9.69
C GLU A 55 -8.30 6.63 -9.67
N LEU A 56 -7.04 6.88 -9.32
CA LEU A 56 -6.54 8.22 -9.09
C LEU A 56 -5.79 8.78 -10.30
N GLY A 57 -5.33 7.91 -11.20
CA GLY A 57 -4.59 8.29 -12.40
C GLY A 57 -3.15 8.76 -12.09
N PHE A 58 -2.41 9.07 -13.14
CA PHE A 58 -1.08 9.64 -13.05
C PHE A 58 -1.13 11.14 -12.69
N LEU A 59 0.00 11.69 -12.28
CA LEU A 59 0.11 13.09 -11.87
C LEU A 59 0.39 14.02 -13.06
N GLY A 60 1.09 13.53 -14.07
CA GLY A 60 1.53 14.32 -15.21
C GLY A 60 2.32 13.51 -16.22
N TYR A 61 2.98 14.21 -17.13
CA TYR A 61 3.75 13.62 -18.23
C TYR A 61 5.16 14.17 -18.32
N SER A 62 6.08 13.32 -18.83
CA SER A 62 7.34 13.71 -19.44
C SER A 62 7.19 13.57 -20.94
N ASP A 63 6.89 14.66 -21.63
CA ASP A 63 6.56 14.64 -23.05
C ASP A 63 7.78 14.56 -23.96
N SER A 64 7.58 14.09 -25.18
CA SER A 64 8.65 13.94 -26.19
C SER A 64 9.25 15.27 -26.66
N ASP A 65 8.57 16.40 -26.43
CA ASP A 65 9.10 17.75 -26.64
C ASP A 65 10.03 18.23 -25.52
N GLY A 66 10.25 17.38 -24.51
CA GLY A 66 11.10 17.65 -23.35
C GLY A 66 10.40 18.38 -22.19
N ARG A 67 9.10 18.63 -22.30
CA ARG A 67 8.34 19.26 -21.22
C ARG A 67 7.98 18.26 -20.12
N ILE A 68 8.03 18.75 -18.90
CA ILE A 68 7.48 18.08 -17.73
C ILE A 68 6.23 18.85 -17.31
N VAL A 69 5.08 18.19 -17.30
CA VAL A 69 3.80 18.82 -17.00
C VAL A 69 3.07 18.05 -15.91
N PHE A 70 2.73 18.71 -14.83
CA PHE A 70 1.89 18.16 -13.75
C PHE A 70 0.48 18.73 -13.85
N TYR A 71 -0.50 17.87 -13.92
CA TYR A 71 -1.94 18.24 -13.88
C TYR A 71 -2.57 17.97 -12.53
N ARG A 72 -1.89 17.19 -11.67
CA ARG A 72 -2.40 16.75 -10.37
C ARG A 72 -1.25 16.68 -9.37
N GLN A 73 -1.62 16.60 -8.09
CA GLN A 73 -0.66 16.39 -7.00
C GLN A 73 -1.23 15.40 -5.99
N PRO A 74 -0.41 14.67 -5.23
CA PRO A 74 -0.85 13.86 -4.12
C PRO A 74 -1.54 14.73 -3.06
N THR A 75 -2.61 14.23 -2.48
CA THR A 75 -3.37 14.93 -1.43
C THR A 75 -3.19 14.31 -0.05
N ARG A 76 -2.70 13.05 0.01
CA ARG A 76 -2.37 12.39 1.28
C ARG A 76 -1.06 12.92 1.84
N SER A 77 -0.88 12.85 3.14
CA SER A 77 0.38 13.20 3.80
C SER A 77 1.53 12.32 3.30
N HIS A 78 2.69 12.92 3.08
CA HIS A 78 3.87 12.21 2.56
C HIS A 78 5.17 12.97 2.82
N THR A 79 6.31 12.32 2.60
CA THR A 79 7.67 12.87 2.63
C THR A 79 8.01 13.53 3.98
N LEU A 80 8.04 14.86 4.06
CA LEU A 80 8.38 15.58 5.28
C LEU A 80 7.22 15.70 6.28
N ASN A 81 5.99 15.49 5.82
CA ASN A 81 4.79 15.52 6.64
C ASN A 81 4.43 14.09 7.10
N THR A 82 5.37 13.42 7.74
CA THR A 82 5.20 12.04 8.24
C THR A 82 5.85 11.89 9.59
N PRO A 83 5.26 11.13 10.53
CA PRO A 83 5.90 10.78 11.80
C PRO A 83 6.94 9.67 11.65
N PHE A 84 7.00 9.01 10.48
CA PHE A 84 7.85 7.83 10.28
C PHE A 84 9.30 8.23 10.01
N ASP A 85 10.19 7.93 10.96
CA ASP A 85 11.64 8.05 10.79
C ASP A 85 12.30 6.68 10.86
N VAL A 86 12.84 6.25 9.74
CA VAL A 86 13.52 4.95 9.59
C VAL A 86 15.05 5.07 9.60
N SER A 87 15.59 6.28 9.75
CA SER A 87 17.03 6.54 9.59
C SER A 87 17.91 5.77 10.59
N ASN A 88 17.39 5.46 11.77
CA ASN A 88 18.09 4.76 12.84
C ASN A 88 17.62 3.31 13.03
N LEU A 89 16.78 2.79 12.16
CA LEU A 89 16.26 1.43 12.27
C LEU A 89 17.14 0.45 11.48
N CYS A 90 17.60 -0.60 12.16
CA CYS A 90 18.33 -1.71 11.52
C CYS A 90 17.35 -2.71 10.87
N THR A 91 16.15 -2.85 11.44
CA THR A 91 15.11 -3.78 10.96
C THR A 91 13.74 -3.14 11.13
N LEU A 92 12.79 -3.53 10.30
CA LEU A 92 11.39 -3.18 10.43
C LEU A 92 10.60 -4.33 11.08
N PRO A 93 9.49 -4.03 11.78
CA PRO A 93 8.58 -5.05 12.28
C PRO A 93 8.16 -6.02 11.19
N ARG A 94 8.00 -7.30 11.53
CA ARG A 94 7.58 -8.31 10.59
C ARG A 94 6.07 -8.24 10.35
N VAL A 95 5.68 -8.06 9.09
CA VAL A 95 4.28 -8.09 8.65
C VAL A 95 4.12 -9.04 7.49
N ASP A 96 3.22 -9.98 7.58
CA ASP A 96 2.92 -10.97 6.54
C ASP A 96 1.60 -10.62 5.82
N ILE A 97 1.39 -11.15 4.61
CA ILE A 97 0.15 -10.97 3.84
C ILE A 97 -0.49 -12.34 3.64
N VAL A 98 -1.78 -12.46 3.99
CA VAL A 98 -2.57 -13.68 3.78
C VAL A 98 -3.75 -13.36 2.87
N TYR A 99 -3.84 -14.07 1.73
CA TYR A 99 -4.91 -13.92 0.76
C TYR A 99 -6.05 -14.90 1.02
N ALA A 100 -7.29 -14.41 0.98
CA ALA A 100 -8.47 -15.26 0.92
C ALA A 100 -8.67 -15.80 -0.50
N TYR A 101 -9.00 -17.07 -0.60
CA TYR A 101 -9.34 -17.78 -1.85
C TYR A 101 -10.49 -18.78 -1.58
N GLY A 102 -11.05 -19.39 -2.63
CA GLY A 102 -12.09 -20.40 -2.47
C GLY A 102 -11.56 -21.61 -1.69
N GLY A 103 -12.20 -21.92 -0.56
CA GLY A 103 -11.76 -22.98 0.35
C GLY A 103 -10.66 -22.59 1.33
N SER A 104 -10.27 -21.29 1.41
CA SER A 104 -9.30 -20.84 2.42
C SER A 104 -9.85 -21.03 3.83
N ASP A 105 -8.99 -21.45 4.72
CA ASP A 105 -9.24 -21.70 6.13
C ASP A 105 -8.31 -20.87 7.02
N ARG A 106 -8.09 -21.30 8.26
CA ARG A 106 -7.24 -20.60 9.22
C ARG A 106 -5.74 -20.95 9.12
N LEU A 107 -5.35 -21.97 8.37
CA LEU A 107 -4.00 -22.55 8.38
C LEU A 107 -2.89 -21.50 8.19
N LEU A 108 -3.02 -20.64 7.17
CA LEU A 108 -1.99 -19.63 6.89
C LEU A 108 -1.96 -18.54 7.96
N ILE A 109 -3.10 -18.18 8.53
CA ILE A 109 -3.20 -17.19 9.62
C ILE A 109 -2.54 -17.74 10.88
N ASP A 110 -2.83 -18.98 11.23
CA ASP A 110 -2.21 -19.66 12.38
C ASP A 110 -0.70 -19.78 12.19
N ALA A 111 -0.23 -20.11 10.99
CA ALA A 111 1.21 -20.15 10.70
C ALA A 111 1.91 -18.79 10.87
N VAL A 112 1.25 -17.68 10.47
CA VAL A 112 1.76 -16.31 10.71
C VAL A 112 1.81 -16.02 12.21
N ARG A 113 0.75 -16.38 12.95
CA ARG A 113 0.66 -16.21 14.39
C ARG A 113 1.76 -16.98 15.13
N GLU A 114 1.93 -18.27 14.84
CA GLU A 114 2.94 -19.13 15.45
C GLU A 114 4.38 -18.69 15.15
N ASN A 115 4.58 -17.96 14.05
CA ASN A 115 5.89 -17.42 13.67
C ASN A 115 6.18 -16.02 14.28
N ASN A 116 5.35 -15.59 15.24
CA ASN A 116 5.52 -14.34 16.00
C ASN A 116 5.67 -13.10 15.10
N SER A 117 4.84 -12.97 14.05
CA SER A 117 4.78 -11.76 13.24
C SER A 117 4.17 -10.62 14.05
N ASP A 118 4.70 -9.40 13.91
CA ASP A 118 4.22 -8.21 14.62
C ASP A 118 2.87 -7.73 14.08
N GLY A 119 2.59 -8.03 12.82
CA GLY A 119 1.34 -7.68 12.16
C GLY A 119 1.01 -8.53 10.95
N MET A 120 -0.22 -8.41 10.47
CA MET A 120 -0.69 -9.14 9.29
C MET A 120 -1.65 -8.28 8.47
N VAL A 121 -1.54 -8.38 7.14
CA VAL A 121 -2.55 -7.88 6.21
C VAL A 121 -3.35 -9.06 5.68
N MET A 122 -4.64 -9.11 5.99
CA MET A 122 -5.58 -10.07 5.41
C MET A 122 -6.22 -9.46 4.16
N SER A 123 -6.06 -10.12 3.01
CA SER A 123 -6.55 -9.65 1.71
C SER A 123 -7.80 -10.44 1.30
N GLY A 124 -8.98 -9.82 1.44
CA GLY A 124 -10.29 -10.43 1.24
C GLY A 124 -10.84 -10.30 -0.17
N PHE A 125 -12.06 -10.81 -0.37
CA PHE A 125 -12.82 -10.65 -1.61
C PHE A 125 -13.51 -9.29 -1.65
N GLY A 126 -13.56 -8.66 -2.84
CA GLY A 126 -14.32 -7.42 -3.05
C GLY A 126 -14.04 -6.37 -1.97
N SER A 127 -15.06 -5.91 -1.28
CA SER A 127 -14.97 -4.91 -0.22
C SER A 127 -14.44 -5.44 1.14
N GLY A 128 -13.61 -6.47 1.16
CA GLY A 128 -13.05 -7.03 2.39
C GLY A 128 -13.91 -8.14 3.00
N THR A 129 -14.53 -8.95 2.16
CA THR A 129 -15.28 -10.14 2.61
C THR A 129 -14.32 -11.31 2.82
N PHE A 130 -14.49 -12.02 3.94
CA PHE A 130 -13.70 -13.19 4.31
C PHE A 130 -14.58 -14.36 4.71
N PRO A 131 -14.13 -15.60 4.53
CA PRO A 131 -14.72 -16.75 5.21
C PRO A 131 -14.76 -16.54 6.72
N PRO A 132 -15.86 -16.90 7.42
CA PRO A 132 -15.97 -16.70 8.87
C PRO A 132 -14.79 -17.24 9.67
N ILE A 133 -14.28 -18.41 9.30
CA ILE A 133 -13.14 -19.06 9.98
C ILE A 133 -11.83 -18.23 9.86
N MET A 134 -11.63 -17.49 8.78
CA MET A 134 -10.48 -16.58 8.66
C MET A 134 -10.63 -15.35 9.56
N LEU A 135 -11.85 -14.79 9.68
CA LEU A 135 -12.09 -13.67 10.61
C LEU A 135 -11.94 -14.10 12.08
N GLU A 136 -12.35 -15.32 12.40
CA GLU A 136 -12.12 -15.89 13.74
C GLU A 136 -10.63 -16.02 14.04
N ALA A 137 -9.85 -16.60 13.11
CA ALA A 137 -8.41 -16.71 13.26
C ALA A 137 -7.71 -15.35 13.36
N GLY A 138 -8.11 -14.37 12.55
CA GLY A 138 -7.60 -12.99 12.65
C GLY A 138 -7.96 -12.33 14.00
N SER A 139 -9.17 -12.60 14.52
CA SER A 139 -9.57 -12.14 15.86
C SER A 139 -8.75 -12.80 16.98
N ASP A 140 -8.32 -14.04 16.82
CA ASP A 140 -7.43 -14.69 17.78
C ASP A 140 -6.03 -14.02 17.77
N CYS A 141 -5.50 -13.66 16.59
CA CYS A 141 -4.27 -12.87 16.48
C CYS A 141 -4.37 -11.52 17.21
N LEU A 142 -5.49 -10.80 17.05
CA LEU A 142 -5.74 -9.53 17.76
C LEU A 142 -5.71 -9.68 19.29
N LYS A 143 -6.30 -10.77 19.82
CA LYS A 143 -6.30 -11.06 21.28
C LYS A 143 -4.89 -11.31 21.82
N GLU A 144 -3.99 -11.79 20.99
CA GLU A 144 -2.58 -12.03 21.33
C GLU A 144 -1.70 -10.79 21.08
N GLY A 145 -2.27 -9.65 20.68
CA GLY A 145 -1.59 -8.37 20.50
C GLY A 145 -1.03 -8.11 19.11
N MET A 146 -1.24 -9.03 18.15
CA MET A 146 -0.86 -8.79 16.75
C MET A 146 -1.82 -7.79 16.10
N VAL A 147 -1.31 -6.82 15.36
CA VAL A 147 -2.16 -5.90 14.58
C VAL A 147 -2.57 -6.54 13.25
N VAL A 148 -3.89 -6.54 12.97
CA VAL A 148 -4.44 -7.13 11.75
C VAL A 148 -5.16 -6.07 10.92
N VAL A 149 -4.69 -5.88 9.69
CA VAL A 149 -5.27 -4.97 8.68
C VAL A 149 -6.08 -5.76 7.67
N LEU A 150 -7.32 -5.35 7.43
CA LEU A 150 -8.18 -5.90 6.40
C LEU A 150 -8.02 -5.11 5.10
N GLY A 151 -7.65 -5.79 4.04
CA GLY A 151 -7.49 -5.26 2.68
C GLY A 151 -8.30 -6.05 1.65
N SER A 152 -8.14 -5.72 0.39
CA SER A 152 -8.78 -6.39 -0.74
C SER A 152 -7.76 -6.99 -1.71
N ARG A 153 -8.11 -8.09 -2.36
CA ARG A 153 -7.41 -8.59 -3.56
C ARG A 153 -7.82 -7.87 -4.83
N SER A 154 -8.87 -7.04 -4.78
CA SER A 154 -9.24 -6.18 -5.90
C SER A 154 -8.20 -5.06 -6.08
N THR A 155 -7.98 -4.67 -7.34
CA THR A 155 -6.97 -3.66 -7.69
C THR A 155 -7.48 -2.22 -7.57
N ALA A 156 -8.73 -2.04 -7.15
CA ALA A 156 -9.39 -0.75 -6.98
C ALA A 156 -10.51 -0.87 -5.95
N GLY A 157 -10.91 0.26 -5.36
CA GLY A 157 -11.98 0.34 -4.36
C GLY A 157 -11.45 0.46 -2.93
N ARG A 158 -12.35 0.85 -2.05
CA ARG A 158 -12.06 1.10 -0.63
C ARG A 158 -12.53 -0.04 0.26
N ILE A 159 -11.75 -0.34 1.27
CA ILE A 159 -12.19 -1.13 2.42
C ILE A 159 -12.58 -0.17 3.51
N VAL A 160 -13.82 -0.25 3.96
CA VAL A 160 -14.36 0.62 5.01
C VAL A 160 -14.67 -0.18 6.28
N PRO A 161 -14.51 0.43 7.46
CA PRO A 161 -14.85 -0.23 8.71
C PRO A 161 -16.34 -0.60 8.74
N THR A 162 -16.64 -1.78 9.24
CA THR A 162 -18.02 -2.17 9.59
C THR A 162 -18.15 -2.21 11.11
N PRO A 163 -19.37 -2.09 11.68
CA PRO A 163 -19.56 -2.21 13.13
C PRO A 163 -18.98 -3.50 13.71
N LYS A 164 -19.00 -4.60 12.93
CA LYS A 164 -18.43 -5.88 13.33
C LYS A 164 -16.90 -5.84 13.37
N THR A 165 -16.26 -5.36 12.30
CA THR A 165 -14.79 -5.34 12.19
C THR A 165 -14.17 -4.34 13.15
N SER A 166 -14.78 -3.16 13.34
CA SER A 166 -14.32 -2.17 14.31
C SER A 166 -14.44 -2.68 15.75
N LYS A 167 -15.57 -3.36 16.11
CA LYS A 167 -15.73 -3.95 17.45
C LYS A 167 -14.71 -5.02 17.76
N LEU A 168 -14.22 -5.73 16.73
CA LEU A 168 -13.18 -6.75 16.88
C LEU A 168 -11.77 -6.18 16.92
N GLY A 169 -11.56 -4.88 16.61
CA GLY A 169 -10.27 -4.23 16.64
C GLY A 169 -9.46 -4.37 15.35
N PHE A 170 -10.09 -4.74 14.23
CA PHE A 170 -9.42 -4.75 12.93
C PHE A 170 -9.19 -3.32 12.41
N VAL A 171 -8.00 -3.08 11.86
CA VAL A 171 -7.70 -1.91 11.03
C VAL A 171 -8.15 -2.20 9.59
N VAL A 172 -8.51 -1.18 8.83
CA VAL A 172 -8.86 -1.30 7.41
C VAL A 172 -7.92 -0.49 6.52
N ALA A 173 -7.59 -1.05 5.36
CA ALA A 173 -6.55 -0.53 4.49
C ALA A 173 -6.99 0.64 3.59
N ASP A 174 -8.23 1.12 3.68
CA ASP A 174 -8.81 2.05 2.71
C ASP A 174 -8.61 1.54 1.27
N ASN A 175 -7.97 2.31 0.40
CA ASN A 175 -7.68 1.94 -0.99
C ASN A 175 -6.26 1.39 -1.22
N LEU A 176 -5.50 1.15 -0.18
CA LEU A 176 -4.14 0.60 -0.31
C LEU A 176 -4.17 -0.87 -0.74
N HIS A 177 -3.37 -1.19 -1.74
CA HIS A 177 -3.07 -2.57 -2.09
C HIS A 177 -2.41 -3.29 -0.91
N PRO A 178 -2.63 -4.61 -0.73
CA PRO A 178 -2.08 -5.36 0.40
C PRO A 178 -0.58 -5.19 0.59
N GLN A 179 0.19 -5.10 -0.51
CA GLN A 179 1.64 -4.88 -0.46
C GLN A 179 1.99 -3.51 0.12
N LYS A 180 1.23 -2.47 -0.19
CA LYS A 180 1.43 -1.11 0.32
C LYS A 180 0.88 -0.95 1.74
N ALA A 181 -0.29 -1.54 2.01
CA ALA A 181 -0.83 -1.63 3.37
C ALA A 181 0.16 -2.33 4.32
N ARG A 182 0.86 -3.36 3.85
CA ARG A 182 1.94 -4.01 4.58
C ARG A 182 3.06 -3.03 4.94
N ILE A 183 3.53 -2.22 4.00
CA ILE A 183 4.60 -1.24 4.26
C ILE A 183 4.13 -0.18 5.26
N LEU A 184 2.92 0.36 5.10
CA LEU A 184 2.38 1.33 6.05
C LEU A 184 2.23 0.71 7.45
N LEU A 185 1.77 -0.53 7.57
CA LEU A 185 1.69 -1.22 8.86
C LEU A 185 3.07 -1.43 9.49
N MET A 186 4.09 -1.83 8.69
CA MET A 186 5.47 -1.95 9.18
C MET A 186 5.98 -0.62 9.76
N LEU A 187 5.71 0.50 9.07
CA LEU A 187 6.09 1.84 9.54
C LEU A 187 5.31 2.22 10.80
N SER A 188 3.99 2.00 10.82
CA SER A 188 3.13 2.30 11.97
C SER A 188 3.58 1.55 13.23
N LEU A 189 3.93 0.28 13.10
CA LEU A 189 4.41 -0.57 14.19
C LEU A 189 5.77 -0.13 14.76
N THR A 190 6.52 0.72 14.08
CA THR A 190 7.72 1.35 14.66
C THR A 190 7.38 2.40 15.73
N LEU A 191 6.14 2.90 15.73
CA LEU A 191 5.68 3.97 16.62
C LEU A 191 4.71 3.47 17.68
N THR A 192 3.80 2.58 17.32
CA THR A 192 2.73 2.12 18.21
C THR A 192 2.14 0.79 17.77
N SER A 193 1.54 0.06 18.71
CA SER A 193 0.66 -1.09 18.44
C SER A 193 -0.83 -0.78 18.72
N ASP A 194 -1.15 0.48 19.06
CA ASP A 194 -2.54 0.90 19.27
C ASP A 194 -3.30 0.92 17.95
N VAL A 195 -4.36 0.11 17.86
CA VAL A 195 -5.14 -0.06 16.63
C VAL A 195 -5.88 1.20 16.19
N VAL A 196 -6.24 2.08 17.14
CA VAL A 196 -6.92 3.35 16.82
C VAL A 196 -5.92 4.30 16.16
N ALA A 197 -4.75 4.48 16.76
CA ALA A 197 -3.69 5.31 16.19
C ALA A 197 -3.19 4.76 14.84
N ILE A 198 -3.12 3.43 14.68
CA ILE A 198 -2.75 2.83 13.39
C ILE A 198 -3.85 3.09 12.35
N GLN A 199 -5.14 3.01 12.71
CA GLN A 199 -6.21 3.37 11.77
C GLN A 199 -6.10 4.84 11.30
N GLU A 200 -5.76 5.77 12.20
CA GLU A 200 -5.52 7.17 11.84
C GLU A 200 -4.40 7.30 10.80
N PHE A 201 -3.31 6.52 10.91
CA PHE A 201 -2.28 6.49 9.87
C PHE A 201 -2.81 5.96 8.53
N PHE A 202 -3.66 4.95 8.53
CA PHE A 202 -4.29 4.45 7.29
C PHE A 202 -5.29 5.43 6.69
N ASP A 203 -5.89 6.30 7.51
CA ASP A 203 -6.78 7.36 7.04
C ASP A 203 -6.03 8.58 6.52
N GLU A 204 -4.79 8.81 6.97
CA GLU A 204 -3.96 9.97 6.61
C GLU A 204 -3.02 9.69 5.42
N PHE A 205 -2.38 8.54 5.37
CA PHE A 205 -1.36 8.13 4.39
C PHE A 205 -1.93 7.13 3.39
#